data_d65dc24a471a7556366debbf5de9083e
#
_entry.id   d65dc24a471a7556366debbf5de9083e
#
_cell.length_a   1.000
_cell.length_b   1.000
_cell.length_c   1.000
_cell.angle_alpha   90.00
_cell.angle_beta   90.00
_cell.angle_gamma   90.00
#
_symmetry.space_group_name_H-M   'P 1'
#
loop_
_entity.id
_entity.type
_entity.pdbx_description
1 polymer ?
#
loop_
_entity_poly.entity_id
_entity_poly.type
_entity_poly.pdbx_seq_one_letter_code
_entity_poly.pdbx_strand_id
1 'polypeptide(L)'
;MEEVLDLYAEPPDPQQPLVCLDEKPVVLHAPTRPSLPSSPGHPARIDYAYERVGTANAFLLVAPSVGWRHAEITERRTHTEYAHCLRYLVDVAFPQASRIRVVQDHLSTHDPSSLYATFPPEEAHRIRQRLEFHYTPVHGSWLNMAEIEIGIFERGCLSRPLEGLVDLCQRTAGWEAERNAQRRTIRWQFTTPDARKKLARLYPDVKSELD
;
A
#
# COMPACT_ATOMS: atom_id res chain seq x y z
N MET A 1 -10.34 15.10 -3.24
CA MET A 1 -11.06 14.01 -3.94
C MET A 1 -10.96 14.16 -5.45
N GLU A 2 -11.45 15.26 -6.05
CA GLU A 2 -11.38 15.46 -7.52
C GLU A 2 -9.95 15.42 -8.05
N GLU A 3 -9.00 16.07 -7.37
CA GLU A 3 -7.58 16.01 -7.73
C GLU A 3 -7.06 14.57 -7.93
N VAL A 4 -7.42 13.65 -7.03
CA VAL A 4 -7.01 12.23 -7.15
C VAL A 4 -7.74 11.54 -8.30
N LEU A 5 -9.02 11.84 -8.52
CA LEU A 5 -9.78 11.28 -9.65
C LEU A 5 -9.27 11.77 -11.01
N ASP A 6 -8.94 13.04 -11.10
CA ASP A 6 -8.37 13.65 -12.30
C ASP A 6 -6.98 13.07 -12.59
N LEU A 7 -6.16 12.87 -11.55
CA LEU A 7 -4.86 12.20 -11.65
C LEU A 7 -4.99 10.75 -12.19
N TYR A 8 -6.03 10.02 -11.77
CA TYR A 8 -6.30 8.66 -12.26
C TYR A 8 -6.81 8.61 -13.70
N ALA A 9 -7.37 9.72 -14.20
CA ALA A 9 -7.83 9.84 -15.58
C ALA A 9 -6.70 10.19 -16.57
N GLU A 10 -5.55 10.63 -16.06
CA GLU A 10 -4.41 10.96 -16.89
C GLU A 10 -3.81 9.71 -17.58
N PRO A 11 -3.29 9.85 -18.80
CA PRO A 11 -2.57 8.77 -19.45
C PRO A 11 -1.29 8.43 -18.67
N PRO A 12 -0.89 7.15 -18.62
CA PRO A 12 0.34 6.75 -17.94
C PRO A 12 1.58 7.41 -18.56
N ASP A 13 2.43 7.99 -17.71
CA ASP A 13 3.71 8.56 -18.09
C ASP A 13 4.85 7.81 -17.37
N PRO A 14 5.76 7.11 -18.09
CA PRO A 14 6.92 6.45 -17.50
C PRO A 14 7.90 7.38 -16.78
N GLN A 15 7.93 8.67 -17.15
CA GLN A 15 8.76 9.68 -16.49
C GLN A 15 8.11 10.22 -15.21
N GLN A 16 6.80 10.04 -15.07
CA GLN A 16 6.02 10.46 -13.91
C GLN A 16 5.06 9.34 -13.46
N PRO A 17 5.59 8.16 -13.06
CA PRO A 17 4.75 7.05 -12.65
C PRO A 17 3.88 7.43 -11.45
N LEU A 18 2.65 6.92 -11.47
CA LEU A 18 1.72 7.01 -10.35
C LEU A 18 1.90 5.79 -9.46
N VAL A 19 2.10 6.01 -8.17
CA VAL A 19 2.20 4.97 -7.15
C VAL A 19 1.19 5.25 -6.04
N CYS A 20 0.36 4.28 -5.72
CA CYS A 20 -0.51 4.30 -4.55
C CYS A 20 0.23 3.60 -3.40
N LEU A 21 0.27 4.23 -2.22
CA LEU A 21 0.90 3.71 -1.02
C LEU A 21 -0.13 3.62 0.11
N ASP A 22 -0.11 2.50 0.83
CA ASP A 22 -0.93 2.27 2.01
C ASP A 22 -0.32 1.19 2.91
N GLU A 23 -0.79 1.04 4.16
CA GLU A 23 -0.30 0.04 5.09
C GLU A 23 -1.37 -0.92 5.57
N LYS A 24 -0.94 -2.17 5.78
CA LYS A 24 -1.73 -3.21 6.41
C LYS A 24 -1.05 -3.70 7.68
N PRO A 25 -1.62 -3.44 8.88
CA PRO A 25 -1.21 -4.11 10.10
C PRO A 25 -1.52 -5.60 10.03
N VAL A 26 -0.57 -6.43 10.42
CA VAL A 26 -0.65 -7.89 10.40
C VAL A 26 -0.41 -8.43 11.80
N VAL A 27 -1.32 -9.28 12.29
CA VAL A 27 -1.14 -9.99 13.56
C VAL A 27 -0.41 -11.30 13.29
N LEU A 28 0.67 -11.53 14.02
CA LEU A 28 1.44 -12.76 13.98
C LEU A 28 0.95 -13.71 15.06
N HIS A 29 0.80 -14.98 14.70
CA HIS A 29 0.33 -16.03 15.57
C HIS A 29 1.37 -17.15 15.66
N ALA A 30 1.43 -17.82 16.82
CA ALA A 30 2.14 -19.07 16.94
C ALA A 30 1.14 -20.19 17.29
N PRO A 31 1.29 -21.40 16.76
CA PRO A 31 0.50 -22.52 17.22
C PRO A 31 0.83 -22.82 18.68
N THR A 32 -0.17 -23.04 19.53
CA THR A 32 0.04 -23.37 20.94
C THR A 32 0.63 -24.79 21.11
N ARG A 33 0.47 -25.64 20.10
CA ARG A 33 1.02 -26.99 20.05
C ARG A 33 1.59 -27.31 18.66
N PRO A 34 2.65 -28.11 18.57
CA PRO A 34 3.18 -28.51 17.27
C PRO A 34 2.14 -29.36 16.52
N SER A 35 2.01 -29.10 15.23
CA SER A 35 1.20 -29.92 14.33
C SER A 35 1.76 -31.33 14.24
N LEU A 36 0.87 -32.32 14.23
CA LEU A 36 1.24 -33.71 14.02
C LEU A 36 1.18 -34.01 12.51
N PRO A 37 2.30 -34.41 11.88
CA PRO A 37 2.31 -34.76 10.46
C PRO A 37 1.43 -35.98 10.19
N SER A 38 0.95 -36.13 8.95
CA SER A 38 0.23 -37.31 8.54
C SER A 38 1.12 -38.56 8.59
N SER A 39 0.55 -39.67 9.04
CA SER A 39 1.17 -41.00 9.03
C SER A 39 0.21 -42.04 8.45
N PRO A 40 0.67 -43.22 8.01
CA PRO A 40 -0.23 -44.22 7.47
C PRO A 40 -1.41 -44.53 8.40
N GLY A 41 -2.65 -44.31 7.90
CA GLY A 41 -3.88 -44.48 8.67
C GLY A 41 -4.27 -43.30 9.58
N HIS A 42 -3.44 -42.24 9.67
CA HIS A 42 -3.74 -41.07 10.49
C HIS A 42 -3.56 -39.78 9.65
N PRO A 43 -4.63 -38.97 9.43
CA PRO A 43 -4.49 -37.67 8.80
C PRO A 43 -3.69 -36.70 9.68
N ALA A 44 -3.06 -35.70 9.05
CA ALA A 44 -2.40 -34.62 9.79
C ALA A 44 -3.39 -33.95 10.76
N ARG A 45 -2.92 -33.67 11.96
CA ARG A 45 -3.69 -32.93 12.97
C ARG A 45 -3.05 -31.58 13.17
N ILE A 46 -3.82 -30.53 12.85
CA ILE A 46 -3.44 -29.13 13.05
C ILE A 46 -4.23 -28.65 14.27
N ASP A 47 -3.53 -28.08 15.24
CA ASP A 47 -4.18 -27.42 16.37
C ASP A 47 -4.76 -26.07 15.88
N TYR A 48 -6.00 -25.79 16.25
CA TYR A 48 -6.65 -24.51 15.93
C TYR A 48 -6.45 -23.46 17.03
N ALA A 49 -5.72 -23.79 18.08
CA ALA A 49 -5.39 -22.86 19.14
C ALA A 49 -4.10 -22.12 18.77
N TYR A 50 -4.22 -20.80 18.62
CA TYR A 50 -3.11 -19.90 18.32
C TYR A 50 -2.99 -18.84 19.41
N GLU A 51 -1.78 -18.49 19.77
CA GLU A 51 -1.49 -17.32 20.59
C GLU A 51 -0.91 -16.20 19.74
N ARG A 52 -1.20 -14.95 20.11
CA ARG A 52 -0.64 -13.78 19.46
C ARG A 52 0.80 -13.60 19.92
N VAL A 53 1.77 -13.70 19.00
CA VAL A 53 3.20 -13.56 19.29
C VAL A 53 3.76 -12.20 18.88
N GLY A 54 2.99 -11.39 18.17
CA GLY A 54 3.44 -10.06 17.76
C GLY A 54 2.54 -9.41 16.71
N THR A 55 3.04 -8.31 16.19
CA THR A 55 2.47 -7.60 15.04
C THR A 55 3.59 -7.23 14.07
N ALA A 56 3.26 -7.24 12.80
CA ALA A 56 4.07 -6.66 11.74
C ALA A 56 3.22 -5.68 10.92
N ASN A 57 3.83 -4.97 9.99
CA ASN A 57 3.13 -4.10 9.06
C ASN A 57 3.63 -4.40 7.65
N ALA A 58 2.73 -4.37 6.69
CA ALA A 58 3.04 -4.43 5.28
C ALA A 58 2.76 -3.06 4.66
N PHE A 59 3.80 -2.37 4.18
CA PHE A 59 3.64 -1.20 3.33
C PHE A 59 3.47 -1.69 1.91
N LEU A 60 2.32 -1.42 1.31
CA LEU A 60 2.03 -1.77 -0.07
C LEU A 60 2.21 -0.56 -0.98
N LEU A 61 3.06 -0.72 -1.98
CA LEU A 61 3.32 0.25 -3.03
C LEU A 61 2.83 -0.34 -4.34
N VAL A 62 1.95 0.35 -5.01
CA VAL A 62 1.26 -0.15 -6.21
C VAL A 62 1.34 0.87 -7.32
N ALA A 63 1.93 0.51 -8.46
CA ALA A 63 1.84 1.29 -9.68
C ALA A 63 0.76 0.66 -10.58
N PRO A 64 -0.50 1.16 -10.50
CA PRO A 64 -1.65 0.49 -11.08
C PRO A 64 -1.62 0.41 -12.60
N SER A 65 -1.08 1.42 -13.27
CA SER A 65 -1.03 1.50 -14.73
C SER A 65 -0.05 0.53 -15.37
N VAL A 66 1.05 0.20 -14.68
CA VAL A 66 2.09 -0.72 -15.17
C VAL A 66 1.99 -2.12 -14.59
N GLY A 67 1.08 -2.31 -13.63
CA GLY A 67 0.90 -3.61 -12.98
C GLY A 67 2.05 -4.01 -12.08
N TRP A 68 2.75 -3.07 -11.44
CA TRP A 68 3.84 -3.29 -10.51
C TRP A 68 3.37 -3.14 -9.05
N ARG A 69 3.92 -3.99 -8.17
CA ARG A 69 3.67 -4.00 -6.73
C ARG A 69 4.97 -4.23 -5.98
N HIS A 70 5.02 -3.68 -4.79
CA HIS A 70 6.02 -4.01 -3.80
C HIS A 70 5.38 -4.01 -2.42
N ALA A 71 5.78 -4.94 -1.56
CA ALA A 71 5.32 -5.03 -0.19
C ALA A 71 6.52 -5.12 0.76
N GLU A 72 6.79 -4.03 1.46
CA GLU A 72 7.81 -3.97 2.49
C GLU A 72 7.24 -4.43 3.82
N ILE A 73 7.79 -5.50 4.40
CA ILE A 73 7.37 -6.02 5.71
C ILE A 73 8.27 -5.45 6.79
N THR A 74 7.65 -4.82 7.78
CA THR A 74 8.33 -4.16 8.90
C THR A 74 7.74 -4.58 10.24
N GLU A 75 8.55 -4.56 11.30
CA GLU A 75 8.07 -4.79 12.66
C GLU A 75 7.32 -3.56 13.21
N ARG A 76 7.65 -2.39 12.72
CA ARG A 76 7.11 -1.10 13.18
C ARG A 76 6.52 -0.33 12.01
N ARG A 77 5.63 0.59 12.36
CA ARG A 77 5.04 1.55 11.42
C ARG A 77 5.35 2.95 11.91
N THR A 78 6.57 3.39 11.67
CA THR A 78 7.04 4.71 12.07
C THR A 78 7.43 5.55 10.85
N HIS A 79 7.77 6.81 11.10
CA HIS A 79 8.31 7.72 10.08
C HIS A 79 9.54 7.14 9.38
N THR A 80 10.34 6.33 10.09
CA THR A 80 11.56 5.73 9.55
C THR A 80 11.24 4.70 8.48
N GLU A 81 10.34 3.74 8.75
CA GLU A 81 9.95 2.72 7.77
C GLU A 81 9.30 3.36 6.55
N TYR A 82 8.41 4.34 6.76
CA TYR A 82 7.82 5.10 5.66
C TYR A 82 8.88 5.82 4.81
N ALA A 83 9.87 6.49 5.44
CA ALA A 83 10.96 7.16 4.72
C ALA A 83 11.79 6.16 3.89
N HIS A 84 12.03 4.94 4.40
CA HIS A 84 12.70 3.87 3.65
C HIS A 84 11.88 3.42 2.43
N CYS A 85 10.55 3.30 2.54
CA CYS A 85 9.67 3.00 1.40
C CYS A 85 9.76 4.10 0.32
N LEU A 86 9.78 5.37 0.72
CA LEU A 86 9.95 6.49 -0.22
C LEU A 86 11.32 6.46 -0.92
N ARG A 87 12.39 6.17 -0.17
CA ARG A 87 13.73 5.99 -0.76
C ARG A 87 13.75 4.83 -1.74
N TYR A 88 13.15 3.71 -1.41
CA TYR A 88 13.03 2.56 -2.30
C TYR A 88 12.33 2.92 -3.62
N LEU A 89 11.24 3.70 -3.58
CA LEU A 89 10.56 4.17 -4.78
C LEU A 89 11.51 4.95 -5.70
N VAL A 90 12.30 5.86 -5.12
CA VAL A 90 13.17 6.76 -5.89
C VAL A 90 14.42 6.06 -6.41
N ASP A 91 15.05 5.21 -5.60
CA ASP A 91 16.38 4.67 -5.89
C ASP A 91 16.34 3.30 -6.56
N VAL A 92 15.28 2.52 -6.32
CA VAL A 92 15.19 1.13 -6.77
C VAL A 92 14.04 0.91 -7.75
N ALA A 93 12.82 1.30 -7.37
CA ALA A 93 11.65 0.99 -8.17
C ALA A 93 11.57 1.85 -9.46
N PHE A 94 11.82 3.15 -9.34
CA PHE A 94 11.70 4.10 -10.46
C PHE A 94 12.91 5.05 -10.55
N PRO A 95 14.15 4.52 -10.67
CA PRO A 95 15.36 5.35 -10.64
C PRO A 95 15.45 6.33 -11.81
N GLN A 96 14.79 6.04 -12.94
CA GLN A 96 14.82 6.85 -14.17
C GLN A 96 13.65 7.85 -14.24
N ALA A 97 12.66 7.77 -13.35
CA ALA A 97 11.55 8.71 -13.36
C ALA A 97 12.01 10.12 -12.97
N SER A 98 11.57 11.14 -13.67
CA SER A 98 11.84 12.52 -13.30
C SER A 98 11.12 12.93 -12.03
N ARG A 99 9.92 12.38 -11.82
CA ARG A 99 9.07 12.59 -10.65
C ARG A 99 8.20 11.34 -10.42
N ILE A 100 7.88 11.02 -9.18
CA ILE A 100 6.97 9.93 -8.81
C ILE A 100 5.78 10.57 -8.10
N ARG A 101 4.59 10.35 -8.61
CA ARG A 101 3.33 10.86 -8.02
C ARG A 101 2.81 9.81 -7.05
N VAL A 102 2.78 10.17 -5.76
CA VAL A 102 2.41 9.24 -4.67
C VAL A 102 1.03 9.59 -4.15
N VAL A 103 0.07 8.68 -4.30
CA VAL A 103 -1.25 8.78 -3.69
C VAL A 103 -1.25 8.02 -2.38
N GLN A 104 -1.63 8.69 -1.30
CA GLN A 104 -1.65 8.14 0.05
C GLN A 104 -2.70 8.83 0.92
N ASP A 105 -2.95 8.31 2.12
CA ASP A 105 -3.79 8.97 3.10
C ASP A 105 -3.02 10.03 3.94
N HIS A 106 -3.76 10.76 4.76
CA HIS A 106 -3.23 11.76 5.69
C HIS A 106 -2.81 11.17 7.05
N LEU A 107 -2.25 9.97 7.08
CA LEU A 107 -1.74 9.43 8.33
C LEU A 107 -0.56 10.28 8.83
N SER A 108 -0.44 10.48 10.14
CA SER A 108 0.61 11.31 10.73
C SER A 108 2.04 10.86 10.41
N THR A 109 2.21 9.56 10.11
CA THR A 109 3.48 8.99 9.65
C THR A 109 3.77 9.28 8.17
N HIS A 110 2.74 9.63 7.38
CA HIS A 110 2.84 9.91 5.94
C HIS A 110 3.20 11.37 5.64
N ASP A 111 4.09 11.92 6.43
CA ASP A 111 4.57 13.28 6.24
C ASP A 111 5.95 13.30 5.59
N PRO A 112 6.19 14.11 4.54
CA PRO A 112 7.50 14.23 3.88
C PRO A 112 8.64 14.64 4.82
N SER A 113 8.36 15.24 5.98
CA SER A 113 9.35 15.55 7.01
C SER A 113 10.03 14.30 7.58
N SER A 114 9.39 13.14 7.45
CA SER A 114 9.95 11.82 7.80
C SER A 114 11.31 11.56 7.14
N LEU A 115 11.51 12.07 5.91
CA LEU A 115 12.77 11.94 5.19
C LEU A 115 13.90 12.66 5.94
N TYR A 116 13.64 13.87 6.44
CA TYR A 116 14.64 14.67 7.17
C TYR A 116 14.86 14.18 8.61
N ALA A 117 13.87 13.47 9.17
CA ALA A 117 14.03 12.81 10.45
C ALA A 117 14.84 11.49 10.35
N THR A 118 14.93 10.91 9.14
CA THR A 118 15.55 9.59 8.92
C THR A 118 16.89 9.66 8.20
N PHE A 119 17.04 10.56 7.24
CA PHE A 119 18.24 10.65 6.39
C PHE A 119 18.98 11.99 6.58
N PRO A 120 20.26 12.05 6.22
CA PRO A 120 20.98 13.32 6.14
C PRO A 120 20.25 14.32 5.24
N PRO A 121 20.30 15.63 5.52
CA PRO A 121 19.52 16.66 4.82
C PRO A 121 19.68 16.64 3.29
N GLU A 122 20.88 16.37 2.79
CA GLU A 122 21.15 16.29 1.35
C GLU A 122 20.43 15.12 0.69
N GLU A 123 20.45 13.94 1.33
CA GLU A 123 19.76 12.75 0.84
C GLU A 123 18.24 12.94 0.95
N ALA A 124 17.74 13.42 2.07
CA ALA A 124 16.33 13.72 2.27
C ALA A 124 15.82 14.70 1.21
N HIS A 125 16.56 15.75 0.91
CA HIS A 125 16.22 16.74 -0.11
C HIS A 125 16.18 16.11 -1.52
N ARG A 126 17.21 15.33 -1.88
CA ARG A 126 17.28 14.59 -3.14
C ARG A 126 16.06 13.70 -3.37
N ILE A 127 15.69 12.93 -2.35
CA ILE A 127 14.51 12.04 -2.42
C ILE A 127 13.24 12.89 -2.55
N ARG A 128 13.09 13.91 -1.70
CA ARG A 128 11.90 14.77 -1.65
C ARG A 128 11.63 15.48 -2.99
N GLN A 129 12.67 15.92 -3.70
CA GLN A 129 12.53 16.57 -5.01
C GLN A 129 11.95 15.67 -6.10
N ARG A 130 12.08 14.34 -5.93
CA ARG A 130 11.59 13.34 -6.88
C ARG A 130 10.16 12.89 -6.59
N LEU A 131 9.54 13.36 -5.50
CA LEU A 131 8.23 12.93 -5.03
C LEU A 131 7.22 14.06 -5.09
N GLU A 132 6.02 13.75 -5.61
CA GLU A 132 4.85 14.60 -5.58
C GLU A 132 3.72 13.86 -4.85
N PHE A 133 3.22 14.45 -3.77
CA PHE A 133 2.24 13.79 -2.91
C PHE A 133 0.83 14.28 -3.18
N HIS A 134 -0.08 13.33 -3.34
CA HIS A 134 -1.51 13.53 -3.49
C HIS A 134 -2.23 12.79 -2.38
N TYR A 135 -3.05 13.50 -1.62
CA TYR A 135 -3.67 12.94 -0.44
C TYR A 135 -5.15 12.61 -0.69
N THR A 136 -5.57 11.42 -0.24
CA THR A 136 -7.00 11.11 -0.20
C THR A 136 -7.68 11.96 0.88
N PRO A 137 -8.96 12.36 0.68
CA PRO A 137 -9.68 13.11 1.71
C PRO A 137 -9.91 12.28 2.96
N VAL A 138 -10.17 12.93 4.07
CA VAL A 138 -10.58 12.28 5.32
C VAL A 138 -11.80 11.39 5.05
N HIS A 139 -11.77 10.14 5.52
CA HIS A 139 -12.75 9.08 5.21
C HIS A 139 -12.83 8.69 3.72
N GLY A 140 -11.83 9.02 2.93
CA GLY A 140 -11.74 8.72 1.50
C GLY A 140 -10.69 7.68 1.13
N SER A 141 -10.28 6.79 2.05
CA SER A 141 -9.28 5.73 1.78
C SER A 141 -9.66 4.84 0.60
N TRP A 142 -10.96 4.63 0.36
CA TRP A 142 -11.47 3.89 -0.80
C TRP A 142 -11.02 4.47 -2.16
N LEU A 143 -10.57 5.72 -2.21
CA LEU A 143 -9.94 6.33 -3.40
C LEU A 143 -8.51 5.86 -3.62
N ASN A 144 -7.85 5.29 -2.61
CA ASN A 144 -6.50 4.77 -2.75
C ASN A 144 -6.54 3.38 -3.42
N MET A 145 -6.00 3.25 -4.62
CA MET A 145 -5.97 1.96 -5.32
C MET A 145 -5.13 0.90 -4.59
N ALA A 146 -4.26 1.27 -3.64
CA ALA A 146 -3.54 0.33 -2.80
C ALA A 146 -4.49 -0.55 -1.97
N GLU A 147 -5.65 -0.04 -1.56
CA GLU A 147 -6.68 -0.80 -0.84
C GLU A 147 -7.19 -2.04 -1.62
N ILE A 148 -7.26 -1.93 -2.95
CA ILE A 148 -7.62 -3.07 -3.81
C ILE A 148 -6.56 -4.17 -3.68
N GLU A 149 -5.30 -3.78 -3.72
CA GLU A 149 -4.18 -4.71 -3.64
C GLU A 149 -3.98 -5.26 -2.22
N ILE A 150 -4.27 -4.46 -1.17
CA ILE A 150 -4.35 -4.93 0.22
C ILE A 150 -5.35 -6.08 0.34
N GLY A 151 -6.54 -5.94 -0.23
CA GLY A 151 -7.54 -7.01 -0.21
C GLY A 151 -7.09 -8.28 -0.96
N ILE A 152 -6.26 -8.15 -2.00
CA ILE A 152 -5.67 -9.30 -2.71
C ILE A 152 -4.54 -9.92 -1.88
N PHE A 153 -3.70 -9.09 -1.27
CA PHE A 153 -2.64 -9.50 -0.35
C PHE A 153 -3.19 -10.28 0.85
N GLU A 154 -4.25 -9.79 1.47
CA GLU A 154 -4.93 -10.48 2.57
C GLU A 154 -5.38 -11.90 2.16
N ARG A 155 -6.04 -12.03 1.02
CA ARG A 155 -6.50 -13.34 0.52
C ARG A 155 -5.34 -14.26 0.12
N GLY A 156 -4.26 -13.71 -0.41
CA GLY A 156 -3.10 -14.47 -0.86
C GLY A 156 -2.16 -14.86 0.28
N CYS A 157 -1.76 -13.89 1.10
CA CYS A 157 -0.73 -14.07 2.12
C CYS A 157 -1.28 -14.35 3.52
N LEU A 158 -2.44 -13.76 3.88
CA LEU A 158 -2.96 -13.78 5.23
C LEU A 158 -4.15 -14.72 5.43
N SER A 159 -4.52 -15.49 4.42
CA SER A 159 -5.67 -16.42 4.45
C SER A 159 -5.48 -17.61 5.40
N ARG A 160 -4.25 -17.88 5.82
CA ARG A 160 -3.89 -18.91 6.79
C ARG A 160 -3.07 -18.29 7.92
N PRO A 161 -3.11 -18.84 9.13
CA PRO A 161 -2.29 -18.37 10.24
C PRO A 161 -0.82 -18.24 9.85
N LEU A 162 -0.16 -17.22 10.35
CA LEU A 162 1.23 -16.91 10.09
C LEU A 162 2.08 -17.46 11.23
N GLU A 163 3.10 -18.24 10.88
CA GLU A 163 4.04 -18.82 11.85
C GLU A 163 5.19 -17.83 12.20
N GLY A 164 4.89 -16.54 12.26
CA GLY A 164 5.82 -15.48 12.60
C GLY A 164 6.26 -14.63 11.41
N LEU A 165 7.24 -13.77 11.66
CA LEU A 165 7.68 -12.75 10.70
C LEU A 165 8.34 -13.37 9.45
N VAL A 166 9.13 -14.44 9.63
CA VAL A 166 9.84 -15.10 8.52
C VAL A 166 8.84 -15.71 7.52
N ASP A 167 7.79 -16.36 8.02
CA ASP A 167 6.73 -16.93 7.18
C ASP A 167 5.99 -15.83 6.42
N LEU A 168 5.68 -14.69 7.09
CA LEU A 168 5.08 -13.53 6.44
C LEU A 168 5.96 -13.01 5.31
N CYS A 169 7.26 -12.80 5.55
CA CYS A 169 8.20 -12.33 4.54
C CYS A 169 8.28 -13.27 3.33
N GLN A 170 8.34 -14.59 3.57
CA GLN A 170 8.40 -15.58 2.50
C GLN A 170 7.13 -15.60 1.64
N ARG A 171 5.95 -15.58 2.27
CA ARG A 171 4.66 -15.52 1.57
C ARG A 171 4.52 -14.22 0.77
N THR A 172 4.94 -13.11 1.36
CA THR A 172 4.91 -11.79 0.70
C THR A 172 5.81 -11.78 -0.53
N ALA A 173 7.04 -12.28 -0.43
CA ALA A 173 7.96 -12.36 -1.57
C ALA A 173 7.40 -13.23 -2.70
N GLY A 174 6.80 -14.38 -2.38
CA GLY A 174 6.15 -15.25 -3.37
C GLY A 174 4.95 -14.56 -4.03
N TRP A 175 4.10 -13.92 -3.25
CA TRP A 175 2.96 -13.16 -3.73
C TRP A 175 3.39 -12.00 -4.65
N GLU A 176 4.38 -11.22 -4.24
CA GLU A 176 4.91 -10.10 -5.02
C GLU A 176 5.46 -10.57 -6.36
N ALA A 177 6.29 -11.63 -6.36
CA ALA A 177 6.84 -12.21 -7.57
C ALA A 177 5.74 -12.67 -8.54
N GLU A 178 4.74 -13.40 -8.05
CA GLU A 178 3.61 -13.85 -8.88
C GLU A 178 2.80 -12.68 -9.45
N ARG A 179 2.46 -11.70 -8.60
CA ARG A 179 1.68 -10.52 -9.01
C ARG A 179 2.41 -9.68 -10.05
N ASN A 180 3.71 -9.49 -9.88
CA ASN A 180 4.54 -8.73 -10.82
C ASN A 180 4.76 -9.49 -12.14
N ALA A 181 4.87 -10.82 -12.11
CA ALA A 181 4.92 -11.64 -13.34
C ALA A 181 3.63 -11.52 -14.17
N GLN A 182 2.48 -11.45 -13.51
CA GLN A 182 1.18 -11.30 -14.18
C GLN A 182 0.94 -9.89 -14.76
N ARG A 183 1.62 -8.87 -14.28
CA ARG A 183 1.49 -7.46 -14.70
C ARG A 183 0.04 -6.97 -14.81
N ARG A 184 -0.84 -7.43 -13.92
CA ARG A 184 -2.26 -7.03 -13.95
C ARG A 184 -2.40 -5.58 -13.56
N THR A 185 -2.90 -4.75 -14.47
CA THR A 185 -3.18 -3.34 -14.24
C THR A 185 -4.50 -3.16 -13.49
N ILE A 186 -4.61 -2.05 -12.76
CA ILE A 186 -5.88 -1.60 -12.17
C ILE A 186 -6.38 -0.43 -13.01
N ARG A 187 -7.63 -0.53 -13.49
CA ARG A 187 -8.29 0.53 -14.24
C ARG A 187 -9.37 1.16 -13.37
N TRP A 188 -9.11 2.38 -12.94
CA TRP A 188 -10.08 3.12 -12.15
C TRP A 188 -11.25 3.59 -13.03
N GLN A 189 -12.50 3.30 -12.59
CA GLN A 189 -13.70 3.55 -13.39
C GLN A 189 -14.50 4.75 -12.89
N PHE A 190 -14.33 5.12 -11.62
CA PHE A 190 -15.12 6.19 -11.00
C PHE A 190 -14.50 7.56 -11.30
N THR A 191 -15.23 8.41 -12.01
CA THR A 191 -14.72 9.67 -12.53
C THR A 191 -15.17 10.87 -11.69
N THR A 192 -14.56 12.04 -11.90
CA THR A 192 -14.98 13.31 -11.29
C THR A 192 -16.46 13.65 -11.57
N PRO A 193 -17.01 13.50 -12.79
CA PRO A 193 -18.45 13.64 -13.02
C PRO A 193 -19.32 12.65 -12.24
N ASP A 194 -18.85 11.39 -12.06
CA ASP A 194 -19.56 10.42 -11.23
C ASP A 194 -19.57 10.84 -9.76
N ALA A 195 -18.44 11.35 -9.27
CA ALA A 195 -18.32 11.83 -7.89
C ALA A 195 -19.30 12.98 -7.63
N ARG A 196 -19.32 13.98 -8.50
CA ARG A 196 -20.25 15.12 -8.40
C ARG A 196 -21.73 14.68 -8.37
N LYS A 197 -22.07 13.65 -9.14
CA LYS A 197 -23.42 13.10 -9.20
C LYS A 197 -23.76 12.22 -7.98
N LYS A 198 -22.88 11.26 -7.66
CA LYS A 198 -23.17 10.25 -6.63
C LYS A 198 -22.91 10.75 -5.22
N LEU A 199 -21.97 11.67 -5.07
CA LEU A 199 -21.53 12.21 -3.79
C LEU A 199 -21.92 13.69 -3.61
N ALA A 200 -22.99 14.14 -4.26
CA ALA A 200 -23.45 15.53 -4.23
C ALA A 200 -23.54 16.11 -2.81
N ARG A 201 -23.88 15.27 -1.82
CA ARG A 201 -23.98 15.69 -0.40
C ARG A 201 -22.65 16.10 0.22
N LEU A 202 -21.51 15.72 -0.37
CA LEU A 202 -20.17 16.08 0.11
C LEU A 202 -19.66 17.39 -0.50
N TYR A 203 -20.38 17.91 -1.51
CA TYR A 203 -20.04 19.18 -2.13
C TYR A 203 -20.79 20.32 -1.42
N PRO A 204 -20.13 21.45 -1.16
CA PRO A 204 -20.82 22.60 -0.59
C PRO A 204 -21.90 23.07 -1.56
N ASP A 205 -23.08 23.41 -1.02
CA ASP A 205 -24.11 24.10 -1.78
C ASP A 205 -23.55 25.45 -2.23
N VAL A 206 -23.29 25.58 -3.52
CA VAL A 206 -22.99 26.89 -4.11
C VAL A 206 -24.29 27.68 -4.09
N LYS A 207 -24.54 28.45 -3.01
CA LYS A 207 -25.55 29.48 -3.03
C LYS A 207 -25.15 30.41 -4.17
N SER A 208 -25.98 30.45 -5.19
CA SER A 208 -25.88 31.49 -6.23
C SER A 208 -26.01 32.85 -5.56
N GLU A 209 -24.91 33.52 -5.30
CA GLU A 209 -24.90 34.96 -5.05
C GLU A 209 -25.19 35.65 -6.39
N LEU A 210 -26.42 35.52 -6.83
CA LEU A 210 -27.02 36.30 -7.93
C LEU A 210 -28.45 36.60 -7.51
N ASP A 211 -28.59 37.58 -6.62
CA ASP A 211 -29.77 38.47 -6.53
C ASP A 211 -29.30 39.91 -6.30
#